data_9b2791b3c9ab490c1901d87f7390aada
#
_entry.id   9b2791b3c9ab490c1901d87f7390aada
#
_cell.length_a   1.000
_cell.length_b   1.000
_cell.length_c   1.000
_cell.angle_alpha   90.00
_cell.angle_beta   90.00
_cell.angle_gamma   90.00
#
_symmetry.space_group_name_H-M   'P 1'
#
loop_
_entity.id
_entity.type
_entity.pdbx_description
1 polymer ?
#
loop_
_entity_poly.entity_id
_entity_poly.type
_entity_poly.pdbx_seq_one_letter_code
_entity_poly.pdbx_strand_id
1 'polypeptide(L)'
;MKGGKRKFTGMGLFNSDLIFDKEEKMNTKKVSIFIATILTLSLLLSACSQPVATQVINQVVTEQLNVEKVVTATPIVYGDVVWLSTQFNAINEAEAIRGVVLKGFPAKVEFVPDDAGAFFDRINSEMKAGKGTVSVLSGLAGEFSNLQATNSLKDLTSLKAELKDAGIPDAFWKVASLGTDKTWYVPMMQATYILAVNKKALPFLPTGIDVNALTYDQLLEWGKNIKEATGEAKIGFPAGDSGLLHRFFEGFLVPAFSGGVVTTFKSADAAAGWQWMKDVWPYVNPQSTTYNFMQEPLLSEEVWIAWDHTARLKDAFSTKPDDFLAVPVPAGPKGRAFMPVLAGLGIPVNAPNEVGATALIKFMETTDAQINILREIGFFPVISVDYPGYVSTGIKMEGDAVTAQSSAKDALPALLPQGLGDQGDFFNKPYRDAFLAIVLNGKDINTTLEAQAKNLQAVMDQTKAPCWSPDSDSAGQPCQVK
;
A
#
# COMPACT_ATOMS: atom_id res chain seq x y z
N MET A 1 -45.44 -27.30 30.61
CA MET A 1 -46.13 -26.71 31.79
C MET A 1 -45.52 -25.36 32.09
N LYS A 2 -46.40 -24.31 32.11
CA LYS A 2 -46.25 -22.97 32.68
C LYS A 2 -44.96 -22.19 32.28
N GLY A 3 -44.94 -21.15 31.51
CA GLY A 3 -45.89 -20.04 31.38
C GLY A 3 -45.48 -18.88 32.27
N GLY A 4 -44.79 -17.87 31.72
CA GLY A 4 -44.40 -16.65 32.45
C GLY A 4 -44.18 -15.50 31.45
N LYS A 5 -45.31 -14.87 31.02
CA LYS A 5 -45.29 -13.56 30.33
C LYS A 5 -45.00 -12.46 31.34
N ARG A 6 -44.15 -11.53 31.02
CA ARG A 6 -44.14 -10.17 31.65
C ARG A 6 -44.36 -9.09 30.62
N LYS A 7 -45.30 -8.24 30.95
CA LYS A 7 -45.91 -7.16 30.20
C LYS A 7 -45.00 -5.93 30.07
N PHE A 8 -45.08 -5.30 28.93
CA PHE A 8 -44.72 -3.90 28.66
C PHE A 8 -45.74 -2.94 29.28
N THR A 9 -45.31 -1.93 29.98
CA THR A 9 -45.93 -0.61 30.19
C THR A 9 -44.79 0.33 30.59
N GLY A 10 -44.61 1.49 30.05
CA GLY A 10 -45.36 2.63 29.78
C GLY A 10 -44.60 3.71 29.06
N MET A 11 -45.29 4.41 28.31
CA MET A 11 -45.10 5.61 27.56
C MET A 11 -44.65 6.82 28.43
N GLY A 12 -43.65 7.56 27.97
CA GLY A 12 -43.29 8.88 28.52
C GLY A 12 -43.00 9.83 27.37
N LEU A 13 -44.00 10.58 26.96
CA LEU A 13 -43.90 11.78 26.13
C LEU A 13 -43.04 12.83 26.87
N PHE A 14 -42.05 13.39 26.22
CA PHE A 14 -41.49 14.67 26.64
C PHE A 14 -41.60 15.70 25.51
N ASN A 15 -42.24 16.77 25.88
CA ASN A 15 -42.59 17.99 25.18
C ASN A 15 -41.40 18.63 24.45
N SER A 16 -41.71 19.01 23.20
CA SER A 16 -41.11 20.15 22.53
C SER A 16 -41.74 21.42 23.11
N ASP A 17 -40.94 22.35 23.65
CA ASP A 17 -41.16 23.80 23.57
C ASP A 17 -40.06 24.53 24.36
N LEU A 18 -39.66 25.67 23.81
CA LEU A 18 -38.76 26.72 24.33
C LEU A 18 -37.30 26.62 23.78
N ILE A 19 -37.00 27.40 22.74
CA ILE A 19 -36.44 28.77 22.86
C ILE A 19 -36.34 29.37 21.44
N PHE A 20 -37.34 30.20 21.08
CA PHE A 20 -37.20 31.33 20.17
C PHE A 20 -37.17 32.55 21.08
N ASP A 21 -36.16 33.38 20.99
CA ASP A 21 -36.19 34.82 20.95
C ASP A 21 -34.80 35.43 21.25
N LYS A 22 -34.21 35.99 20.21
CA LYS A 22 -33.47 37.25 20.30
C LYS A 22 -33.23 37.82 18.92
N GLU A 23 -34.21 38.54 18.42
CA GLU A 23 -34.01 39.53 17.37
C GLU A 23 -33.18 40.70 17.91
N GLU A 24 -31.97 40.84 17.47
CA GLU A 24 -31.22 42.09 17.60
C GLU A 24 -31.79 43.15 16.63
N LYS A 25 -32.53 44.11 17.14
CA LYS A 25 -33.00 45.29 16.42
C LYS A 25 -31.85 46.12 15.93
N MET A 26 -31.55 46.03 14.64
CA MET A 26 -30.57 46.88 13.95
C MET A 26 -31.07 48.32 13.95
N ASN A 27 -30.27 49.22 14.49
CA ASN A 27 -30.60 50.62 14.74
C ASN A 27 -30.67 51.40 13.40
N THR A 28 -31.92 51.69 12.95
CA THR A 28 -32.27 52.36 11.69
C THR A 28 -31.68 53.76 11.52
N LYS A 29 -31.21 54.40 12.59
CA LYS A 29 -30.55 55.73 12.50
C LYS A 29 -29.15 55.71 11.89
N LYS A 30 -28.42 54.59 11.93
CA LYS A 30 -27.07 54.50 11.31
C LYS A 30 -27.12 54.24 9.80
N VAL A 31 -28.17 53.62 9.30
CA VAL A 31 -28.36 53.34 7.86
C VAL A 31 -28.75 54.60 7.10
N SER A 32 -29.54 55.48 7.70
CA SER A 32 -29.96 56.77 7.05
C SER A 32 -28.82 57.77 6.90
N ILE A 33 -27.80 57.76 7.77
CA ILE A 33 -26.65 58.67 7.67
C ILE A 33 -25.71 58.21 6.55
N PHE A 34 -25.59 56.88 6.34
CA PHE A 34 -24.69 56.35 5.27
C PHE A 34 -25.24 56.59 3.85
N ILE A 35 -26.58 56.57 3.68
CA ILE A 35 -27.26 56.87 2.39
C ILE A 35 -27.21 58.35 2.06
N ALA A 36 -27.32 59.24 3.06
CA ALA A 36 -27.25 60.68 2.86
C ALA A 36 -25.85 61.15 2.44
N THR A 37 -24.80 60.48 2.88
CA THR A 37 -23.40 60.83 2.54
C THR A 37 -23.01 60.41 1.13
N ILE A 38 -23.62 59.34 0.59
CA ILE A 38 -23.38 58.89 -0.81
C ILE A 38 -24.09 59.77 -1.80
N LEU A 39 -25.28 60.31 -1.48
CA LEU A 39 -26.03 61.19 -2.37
C LEU A 39 -25.48 62.63 -2.48
N THR A 40 -24.73 63.10 -1.48
CA THR A 40 -24.08 64.44 -1.54
C THR A 40 -22.77 64.43 -2.27
N LEU A 41 -22.08 63.26 -2.39
CA LEU A 41 -20.82 63.16 -3.11
C LEU A 41 -20.99 63.02 -4.63
N SER A 42 -22.18 62.66 -5.10
CA SER A 42 -22.53 62.52 -6.54
C SER A 42 -22.93 63.81 -7.22
N LEU A 43 -23.19 64.92 -6.48
CA LEU A 43 -23.61 66.22 -7.01
C LEU A 43 -22.47 67.22 -7.22
N LEU A 44 -21.24 66.90 -6.87
CA LEU A 44 -20.10 67.84 -7.00
C LEU A 44 -19.16 67.56 -8.19
N LEU A 45 -19.52 66.63 -9.09
CA LEU A 45 -18.70 66.27 -10.26
C LEU A 45 -19.33 66.74 -11.61
N SER A 46 -20.30 67.65 -11.63
CA SER A 46 -20.92 68.14 -12.84
C SER A 46 -20.76 69.65 -13.03
N ALA A 47 -19.50 70.11 -13.14
CA ALA A 47 -19.24 71.44 -13.65
C ALA A 47 -17.82 71.53 -14.17
N CYS A 48 -17.68 71.36 -15.48
CA CYS A 48 -16.74 72.03 -16.40
C CYS A 48 -16.58 71.25 -17.70
N SER A 49 -17.42 71.57 -18.68
CA SER A 49 -17.16 71.21 -20.08
C SER A 49 -17.23 72.50 -20.91
N GLN A 50 -16.05 73.00 -21.37
CA GLN A 50 -16.00 73.92 -22.48
C GLN A 50 -15.92 73.18 -23.81
N PRO A 51 -16.55 73.66 -24.90
CA PRO A 51 -16.54 72.99 -26.19
C PRO A 51 -15.22 73.23 -26.92
N VAL A 52 -14.52 72.17 -27.26
CA VAL A 52 -13.39 72.22 -28.21
C VAL A 52 -13.90 71.77 -29.57
N ALA A 53 -13.51 72.55 -30.58
CA ALA A 53 -13.91 72.41 -31.98
C ALA A 53 -13.53 71.02 -32.58
N THR A 54 -14.46 70.42 -33.28
CA THR A 54 -14.34 69.17 -34.00
C THR A 54 -13.46 69.33 -35.22
N GLN A 55 -12.26 68.71 -35.25
CA GLN A 55 -11.62 68.34 -36.51
C GLN A 55 -11.92 66.87 -36.81
N VAL A 56 -12.64 66.67 -37.88
CA VAL A 56 -12.90 65.32 -38.40
C VAL A 56 -11.65 64.83 -39.12
N ILE A 57 -10.94 63.89 -38.53
CA ILE A 57 -9.93 63.10 -39.22
C ILE A 57 -10.55 61.72 -39.38
N ASN A 58 -10.94 61.39 -40.61
CA ASN A 58 -11.31 60.02 -40.99
C ASN A 58 -10.08 59.14 -40.99
N GLN A 59 -9.73 58.52 -39.85
CA GLN A 59 -8.92 57.33 -39.81
C GLN A 59 -9.82 56.13 -39.68
N VAL A 60 -9.89 55.34 -40.74
CA VAL A 60 -10.46 54.00 -40.70
C VAL A 60 -9.44 53.13 -39.95
N VAL A 61 -9.68 52.97 -38.64
CA VAL A 61 -8.98 51.93 -37.88
C VAL A 61 -9.69 50.60 -38.14
N THR A 62 -9.10 49.81 -38.99
CA THR A 62 -9.53 48.40 -39.13
C THR A 62 -9.00 47.68 -37.91
N GLU A 63 -9.80 47.60 -36.82
CA GLU A 63 -9.55 46.71 -35.73
C GLU A 63 -9.79 45.27 -36.25
N GLN A 64 -8.65 44.58 -36.48
CA GLN A 64 -8.71 43.11 -36.62
C GLN A 64 -9.12 42.54 -35.27
N LEU A 65 -10.41 42.21 -35.13
CA LEU A 65 -10.86 41.31 -34.08
C LEU A 65 -10.14 39.98 -34.28
N ASN A 66 -9.08 39.76 -33.51
CA ASN A 66 -8.59 38.41 -33.28
C ASN A 66 -9.69 37.64 -32.52
N VAL A 67 -10.56 37.00 -33.25
CA VAL A 67 -11.45 35.99 -32.70
C VAL A 67 -10.53 34.80 -32.34
N GLU A 68 -10.06 34.78 -31.12
CA GLU A 68 -9.52 33.54 -30.55
C GLU A 68 -10.62 32.48 -30.72
N LYS A 69 -10.37 31.57 -31.64
CA LYS A 69 -11.23 30.41 -31.84
C LYS A 69 -11.09 29.58 -30.55
N VAL A 70 -12.01 29.77 -29.61
CA VAL A 70 -12.14 28.87 -28.47
C VAL A 70 -12.45 27.51 -29.03
N VAL A 71 -11.42 26.72 -29.22
CA VAL A 71 -11.57 25.30 -29.57
C VAL A 71 -12.08 24.65 -28.30
N THR A 72 -13.40 24.53 -28.18
CA THR A 72 -14.00 23.71 -27.15
C THR A 72 -13.55 22.28 -27.42
N ALA A 73 -12.61 21.77 -26.64
CA ALA A 73 -12.20 20.39 -26.76
C ALA A 73 -13.43 19.50 -26.56
N THR A 74 -13.71 18.68 -27.55
CA THR A 74 -14.79 17.68 -27.43
C THR A 74 -14.48 16.82 -26.21
N PRO A 75 -15.40 16.62 -25.28
CA PRO A 75 -15.17 15.77 -24.13
C PRO A 75 -14.72 14.39 -24.58
N ILE A 76 -13.57 13.92 -24.08
CA ILE A 76 -13.09 12.58 -24.39
C ILE A 76 -14.05 11.59 -23.71
N VAL A 77 -14.68 10.71 -24.50
CA VAL A 77 -15.50 9.61 -24.00
C VAL A 77 -14.60 8.39 -23.86
N TYR A 78 -14.31 8.00 -22.62
CA TYR A 78 -13.38 6.90 -22.33
C TYR A 78 -13.97 5.50 -22.58
N GLY A 79 -15.30 5.37 -22.64
CA GLY A 79 -15.97 4.06 -22.73
C GLY A 79 -15.83 3.21 -21.46
N ASP A 80 -16.48 2.05 -21.45
CA ASP A 80 -16.43 1.12 -20.33
C ASP A 80 -15.04 0.46 -20.21
N VAL A 81 -14.56 0.28 -18.98
CA VAL A 81 -13.25 -0.32 -18.65
C VAL A 81 -13.47 -1.56 -17.78
N VAL A 82 -12.96 -2.71 -18.19
CA VAL A 82 -12.88 -3.90 -17.34
C VAL A 82 -11.50 -3.92 -16.69
N TRP A 83 -11.45 -3.89 -15.37
CA TRP A 83 -10.22 -3.96 -14.57
C TRP A 83 -10.18 -5.29 -13.82
N LEU A 84 -9.33 -6.22 -14.28
CA LEU A 84 -9.07 -7.51 -13.65
C LEU A 84 -7.86 -7.39 -12.70
N SER A 85 -7.97 -7.94 -11.49
CA SER A 85 -7.00 -7.71 -10.43
C SER A 85 -6.75 -8.96 -9.60
N THR A 86 -5.50 -9.22 -9.22
CA THR A 86 -5.15 -10.15 -8.14
C THR A 86 -5.09 -9.48 -6.78
N GLN A 87 -5.33 -8.16 -6.74
CA GLN A 87 -5.33 -7.35 -5.53
C GLN A 87 -6.75 -6.97 -5.13
N PHE A 88 -6.94 -6.59 -3.86
CA PHE A 88 -8.24 -6.17 -3.31
C PHE A 88 -9.31 -7.28 -3.37
N ASN A 89 -8.91 -8.51 -3.05
CA ASN A 89 -9.79 -9.68 -3.09
C ASN A 89 -10.73 -9.78 -1.87
N ALA A 90 -10.38 -9.12 -0.75
CA ALA A 90 -11.29 -9.02 0.38
C ALA A 90 -12.54 -8.19 0.00
N ILE A 91 -13.71 -8.62 0.46
CA ILE A 91 -15.00 -7.99 0.08
C ILE A 91 -15.00 -6.49 0.40
N ASN A 92 -14.54 -6.12 1.59
CA ASN A 92 -14.44 -4.72 2.02
C ASN A 92 -13.48 -3.89 1.15
N GLU A 93 -12.35 -4.47 0.73
CA GLU A 93 -11.40 -3.80 -0.16
C GLU A 93 -12.00 -3.59 -1.55
N ALA A 94 -12.64 -4.62 -2.12
CA ALA A 94 -13.31 -4.52 -3.41
C ALA A 94 -14.45 -3.49 -3.40
N GLU A 95 -15.21 -3.41 -2.30
CA GLU A 95 -16.25 -2.39 -2.12
C GLU A 95 -15.65 -0.99 -2.00
N ALA A 96 -14.53 -0.83 -1.30
CA ALA A 96 -13.82 0.43 -1.20
C ALA A 96 -13.31 0.92 -2.57
N ILE A 97 -12.75 0.01 -3.38
CA ILE A 97 -12.35 0.34 -4.77
C ILE A 97 -13.54 0.84 -5.56
N ARG A 98 -14.66 0.10 -5.59
CA ARG A 98 -15.86 0.45 -6.38
C ARG A 98 -16.56 1.71 -5.88
N GLY A 99 -16.71 1.83 -4.57
CA GLY A 99 -17.56 2.87 -3.94
C GLY A 99 -16.83 4.16 -3.61
N VAL A 100 -15.52 4.12 -3.39
CA VAL A 100 -14.74 5.27 -2.93
C VAL A 100 -13.65 5.64 -3.92
N VAL A 101 -12.73 4.73 -4.22
CA VAL A 101 -11.55 5.04 -5.05
C VAL A 101 -11.95 5.43 -6.47
N LEU A 102 -12.83 4.66 -7.11
CA LEU A 102 -13.27 4.90 -8.50
C LEU A 102 -14.32 5.98 -8.66
N LYS A 103 -14.83 6.56 -7.58
CA LYS A 103 -15.97 7.50 -7.61
C LYS A 103 -15.76 8.73 -8.50
N GLY A 104 -14.53 9.19 -8.66
CA GLY A 104 -14.18 10.36 -9.47
C GLY A 104 -13.83 10.04 -10.93
N PHE A 105 -13.76 8.78 -11.31
CA PHE A 105 -13.42 8.40 -12.68
C PHE A 105 -14.60 8.65 -13.64
N PRO A 106 -14.40 9.30 -14.80
CA PRO A 106 -15.48 9.77 -15.66
C PRO A 106 -16.08 8.71 -16.60
N ALA A 107 -15.81 7.42 -16.36
CA ALA A 107 -16.37 6.30 -17.12
C ALA A 107 -16.72 5.14 -16.20
N LYS A 108 -17.51 4.19 -16.70
CA LYS A 108 -17.83 2.98 -15.94
C LYS A 108 -16.62 2.07 -15.88
N VAL A 109 -16.26 1.63 -14.66
CA VAL A 109 -15.26 0.59 -14.42
C VAL A 109 -15.94 -0.64 -13.84
N GLU A 110 -15.77 -1.77 -14.51
CA GLU A 110 -16.09 -3.08 -13.97
C GLU A 110 -14.82 -3.62 -13.28
N PHE A 111 -14.76 -3.47 -11.97
CA PHE A 111 -13.66 -3.99 -11.17
C PHE A 111 -13.91 -5.45 -10.79
N VAL A 112 -13.01 -6.34 -11.20
CA VAL A 112 -13.10 -7.79 -11.05
C VAL A 112 -11.85 -8.27 -10.28
N PRO A 113 -11.92 -8.40 -8.94
CA PRO A 113 -10.88 -9.08 -8.18
C PRO A 113 -11.00 -10.58 -8.35
N ASP A 114 -9.86 -11.27 -8.49
CA ASP A 114 -9.81 -12.71 -8.66
C ASP A 114 -8.52 -13.28 -8.04
N ASP A 115 -8.47 -14.58 -7.80
CA ASP A 115 -7.23 -15.23 -7.42
C ASP A 115 -6.25 -15.34 -8.60
N ALA A 116 -4.97 -15.59 -8.30
CA ALA A 116 -3.94 -15.63 -9.33
C ALA A 116 -4.19 -16.71 -10.38
N GLY A 117 -4.77 -17.87 -10.00
CA GLY A 117 -5.09 -18.94 -10.93
C GLY A 117 -6.12 -18.50 -11.96
N ALA A 118 -7.29 -18.05 -11.51
CA ALA A 118 -8.36 -17.58 -12.37
C ALA A 118 -7.96 -16.35 -13.18
N PHE A 119 -7.18 -15.44 -12.60
CA PHE A 119 -6.59 -14.30 -13.30
C PHE A 119 -5.75 -14.72 -14.51
N PHE A 120 -4.79 -15.63 -14.35
CA PHE A 120 -3.96 -16.10 -15.46
C PHE A 120 -4.75 -16.93 -16.47
N ASP A 121 -5.67 -17.78 -16.03
CA ASP A 121 -6.51 -18.59 -16.90
C ASP A 121 -7.36 -17.72 -17.82
N ARG A 122 -7.94 -16.63 -17.29
CA ARG A 122 -8.71 -15.68 -18.09
C ARG A 122 -7.84 -14.99 -19.14
N ILE A 123 -6.70 -14.44 -18.76
CA ILE A 123 -5.79 -13.75 -19.68
C ILE A 123 -5.30 -14.71 -20.77
N ASN A 124 -4.85 -15.91 -20.40
CA ASN A 124 -4.38 -16.91 -21.33
C ASN A 124 -5.48 -17.33 -22.32
N SER A 125 -6.72 -17.45 -21.87
CA SER A 125 -7.86 -17.79 -22.71
C SER A 125 -8.18 -16.67 -23.70
N GLU A 126 -8.18 -15.41 -23.24
CA GLU A 126 -8.40 -14.24 -24.10
C GLU A 126 -7.27 -14.06 -25.13
N MET A 127 -6.01 -14.32 -24.74
CA MET A 127 -4.87 -14.29 -25.64
C MET A 127 -4.98 -15.35 -26.73
N LYS A 128 -5.35 -16.59 -26.38
CA LYS A 128 -5.57 -17.68 -27.35
C LYS A 128 -6.72 -17.39 -28.31
N ALA A 129 -7.77 -16.73 -27.82
CA ALA A 129 -8.92 -16.33 -28.63
C ALA A 129 -8.62 -15.16 -29.57
N GLY A 130 -7.51 -14.44 -29.37
CA GLY A 130 -7.16 -13.23 -30.12
C GLY A 130 -8.13 -12.08 -29.88
N LYS A 131 -8.95 -12.14 -28.82
CA LYS A 131 -9.95 -11.13 -28.48
C LYS A 131 -9.98 -10.95 -26.95
N GLY A 132 -9.64 -9.74 -26.51
CA GLY A 132 -9.69 -9.38 -25.09
C GLY A 132 -11.04 -8.81 -24.67
N THR A 133 -11.37 -8.99 -23.41
CA THR A 133 -12.45 -8.30 -22.70
C THR A 133 -11.90 -7.42 -21.58
N VAL A 134 -10.70 -7.70 -21.11
CA VAL A 134 -10.02 -6.96 -20.05
C VAL A 134 -9.26 -5.77 -20.64
N SER A 135 -9.44 -4.60 -20.04
CA SER A 135 -8.77 -3.36 -20.45
C SER A 135 -7.55 -3.05 -19.57
N VAL A 136 -7.65 -3.31 -18.25
CA VAL A 136 -6.58 -3.04 -17.28
C VAL A 136 -6.36 -4.28 -16.41
N LEU A 137 -5.10 -4.57 -16.15
CA LEU A 137 -4.65 -5.60 -15.22
C LEU A 137 -4.03 -4.94 -14.01
N SER A 138 -4.26 -5.48 -12.81
CA SER A 138 -3.43 -5.14 -11.66
C SER A 138 -2.96 -6.39 -10.93
N GLY A 139 -1.73 -6.30 -10.43
CA GLY A 139 -1.06 -7.40 -9.77
C GLY A 139 0.29 -7.01 -9.18
N LEU A 140 0.96 -7.98 -8.61
CA LEU A 140 2.31 -7.84 -8.08
C LEU A 140 3.37 -7.96 -9.19
N ALA A 141 4.57 -7.47 -8.93
CA ALA A 141 5.69 -7.52 -9.87
C ALA A 141 5.96 -8.92 -10.43
N GLY A 142 5.83 -9.98 -9.61
CA GLY A 142 6.01 -11.37 -10.06
C GLY A 142 4.96 -11.83 -11.08
N GLU A 143 3.72 -11.37 -10.94
CA GLU A 143 2.63 -11.67 -11.87
C GLU A 143 2.86 -10.98 -13.22
N PHE A 144 3.29 -9.72 -13.18
CA PHE A 144 3.68 -9.00 -14.40
C PHE A 144 4.88 -9.64 -15.13
N SER A 145 5.83 -10.20 -14.38
CA SER A 145 6.95 -10.95 -14.97
C SER A 145 6.45 -12.13 -15.80
N ASN A 146 5.45 -12.89 -15.31
CA ASN A 146 4.86 -14.00 -16.05
C ASN A 146 4.11 -13.54 -17.31
N LEU A 147 3.36 -12.44 -17.21
CA LEU A 147 2.63 -11.87 -18.33
C LEU A 147 3.57 -11.29 -19.40
N GLN A 148 4.68 -10.71 -18.98
CA GLN A 148 5.72 -10.21 -19.88
C GLN A 148 6.40 -11.36 -20.64
N ALA A 149 6.75 -12.45 -19.95
CA ALA A 149 7.36 -13.63 -20.56
C ALA A 149 6.47 -14.30 -21.62
N THR A 150 5.14 -14.17 -21.49
CA THR A 150 4.16 -14.67 -22.48
C THR A 150 3.76 -13.62 -23.53
N ASN A 151 4.42 -12.46 -23.57
CA ASN A 151 4.10 -11.33 -24.45
C ASN A 151 2.63 -10.87 -24.34
N SER A 152 2.07 -10.93 -23.15
CA SER A 152 0.66 -10.57 -22.88
C SER A 152 0.47 -9.09 -22.53
N LEU A 153 1.56 -8.33 -22.34
CA LEU A 153 1.53 -6.93 -21.88
C LEU A 153 1.93 -5.95 -22.99
N LYS A 154 1.30 -4.79 -22.98
CA LYS A 154 1.73 -3.63 -23.77
C LYS A 154 2.92 -2.94 -23.11
N ASP A 155 3.78 -2.38 -23.96
CA ASP A 155 4.84 -1.46 -23.54
C ASP A 155 4.24 -0.11 -23.13
N LEU A 156 4.44 0.29 -21.87
CA LEU A 156 3.93 1.53 -21.29
C LEU A 156 5.01 2.60 -21.12
N THR A 157 6.13 2.52 -21.83
CA THR A 157 7.25 3.48 -21.74
C THR A 157 6.79 4.92 -22.07
N SER A 158 5.87 5.09 -23.01
CA SER A 158 5.28 6.39 -23.32
C SER A 158 4.43 6.93 -22.16
N LEU A 159 3.64 6.06 -21.53
CA LEU A 159 2.82 6.43 -20.39
C LEU A 159 3.67 6.80 -19.16
N LYS A 160 4.78 6.09 -18.92
CA LYS A 160 5.78 6.49 -17.93
C LYS A 160 6.26 7.94 -18.16
N ALA A 161 6.56 8.30 -19.40
CA ALA A 161 7.00 9.66 -19.74
C ALA A 161 5.92 10.72 -19.46
N GLU A 162 4.64 10.37 -19.63
CA GLU A 162 3.52 11.26 -19.28
C GLU A 162 3.30 11.40 -17.77
N LEU A 163 3.72 10.41 -16.97
CA LEU A 163 3.61 10.37 -15.51
C LEU A 163 4.87 10.89 -14.78
N LYS A 164 5.82 11.49 -15.51
CA LYS A 164 7.09 11.97 -14.94
C LYS A 164 6.93 12.93 -13.74
N ASP A 165 5.86 13.70 -13.71
CA ASP A 165 5.59 14.70 -12.68
C ASP A 165 4.79 14.11 -11.48
N ALA A 166 4.39 12.85 -11.53
CA ALA A 166 3.70 12.17 -10.43
C ALA A 166 4.61 11.89 -9.22
N GLY A 167 5.94 11.94 -9.41
CA GLY A 167 6.91 11.72 -8.33
C GLY A 167 7.08 10.25 -7.94
N ILE A 168 6.77 9.32 -8.84
CA ILE A 168 7.02 7.89 -8.63
C ILE A 168 8.53 7.64 -8.62
N PRO A 169 9.11 7.01 -7.57
CA PRO A 169 10.54 6.78 -7.46
C PRO A 169 11.12 5.94 -8.61
N ASP A 170 12.34 6.29 -9.04
CA ASP A 170 13.05 5.53 -10.09
C ASP A 170 13.25 4.06 -9.74
N ALA A 171 13.40 3.74 -8.45
CA ALA A 171 13.47 2.36 -7.97
C ALA A 171 12.22 1.56 -8.32
N PHE A 172 11.02 2.17 -8.25
CA PHE A 172 9.77 1.50 -8.60
C PHE A 172 9.63 1.32 -10.12
N TRP A 173 10.05 2.31 -10.89
CA TRP A 173 10.13 2.18 -12.35
C TRP A 173 11.12 1.11 -12.79
N LYS A 174 12.23 0.95 -12.05
CA LYS A 174 13.19 -0.13 -12.29
C LYS A 174 12.56 -1.50 -12.04
N VAL A 175 11.75 -1.67 -11.00
CA VAL A 175 10.98 -2.90 -10.77
C VAL A 175 9.96 -3.11 -11.90
N ALA A 176 9.27 -2.05 -12.35
CA ALA A 176 8.27 -2.11 -13.41
C ALA A 176 8.86 -2.42 -14.80
N SER A 177 10.17 -2.27 -14.97
CA SER A 177 10.86 -2.65 -16.21
C SER A 177 11.10 -4.16 -16.36
N LEU A 178 10.95 -4.93 -15.28
CA LEU A 178 11.15 -6.40 -15.27
C LEU A 178 12.49 -6.82 -15.89
N GLY A 179 13.55 -6.02 -15.66
CA GLY A 179 14.89 -6.29 -16.18
C GLY A 179 15.09 -5.93 -17.66
N THR A 180 14.14 -5.25 -18.30
CA THR A 180 14.24 -4.81 -19.71
C THR A 180 14.43 -3.29 -19.80
N ASP A 181 14.55 -2.77 -21.02
CA ASP A 181 14.58 -1.33 -21.33
C ASP A 181 13.18 -0.69 -21.44
N LYS A 182 12.12 -1.50 -21.29
CA LYS A 182 10.72 -1.10 -21.38
C LYS A 182 10.05 -0.95 -20.03
N THR A 183 8.87 -0.38 -20.02
CA THR A 183 7.99 -0.30 -18.84
C THR A 183 6.76 -1.16 -19.09
N TRP A 184 6.52 -2.16 -18.25
CA TRP A 184 5.46 -3.14 -18.43
C TRP A 184 4.21 -2.90 -17.60
N TYR A 185 4.35 -2.13 -16.53
CA TYR A 185 3.24 -1.68 -15.71
C TYR A 185 3.58 -0.34 -15.03
N VAL A 186 2.56 0.39 -14.62
CA VAL A 186 2.69 1.58 -13.79
C VAL A 186 2.58 1.16 -12.33
N PRO A 187 3.57 1.46 -11.46
CA PRO A 187 3.43 1.25 -10.03
C PRO A 187 2.20 1.98 -9.49
N MET A 188 1.32 1.32 -8.73
CA MET A 188 0.06 1.89 -8.26
C MET A 188 0.02 2.06 -6.74
N MET A 189 0.55 1.12 -6.00
CA MET A 189 0.52 1.12 -4.55
C MET A 189 1.66 0.30 -3.99
N GLN A 190 2.04 0.61 -2.77
CA GLN A 190 3.09 -0.11 -2.05
C GLN A 190 2.64 -0.47 -0.63
N ALA A 191 3.25 -1.52 -0.11
CA ALA A 191 3.17 -1.91 1.28
C ALA A 191 4.48 -2.59 1.69
N THR A 192 4.61 -2.87 2.97
CA THR A 192 5.68 -3.68 3.52
C THR A 192 5.22 -4.27 4.85
N TYR A 193 6.15 -4.84 5.58
CA TYR A 193 5.93 -5.34 6.93
C TYR A 193 6.78 -4.52 7.89
N ILE A 194 6.25 -4.23 9.06
CA ILE A 194 6.90 -3.46 10.11
C ILE A 194 6.68 -4.14 11.47
N LEU A 195 7.29 -3.60 12.51
CA LEU A 195 6.91 -3.94 13.87
C LEU A 195 5.86 -2.95 14.39
N ALA A 196 4.81 -3.50 14.99
CA ALA A 196 3.89 -2.77 15.85
C ALA A 196 4.29 -3.01 17.31
N VAL A 197 4.46 -1.95 18.06
CA VAL A 197 4.90 -1.99 19.46
C VAL A 197 3.88 -1.31 20.35
N ASN A 198 3.27 -2.06 21.26
CA ASN A 198 2.51 -1.45 22.35
C ASN A 198 3.49 -0.75 23.30
N LYS A 199 3.22 0.50 23.66
CA LYS A 199 4.09 1.32 24.53
C LYS A 199 4.34 0.70 25.92
N LYS A 200 3.50 -0.25 26.34
CA LYS A 200 3.73 -1.07 27.55
C LYS A 200 5.00 -1.91 27.48
N ALA A 201 5.50 -2.20 26.26
CA ALA A 201 6.77 -2.91 26.08
C ALA A 201 8.00 -2.03 26.35
N LEU A 202 7.90 -0.70 26.17
CA LEU A 202 9.03 0.23 26.23
C LEU A 202 9.82 0.21 27.56
N PRO A 203 9.21 0.06 28.75
CA PRO A 203 9.97 -0.04 29.99
C PRO A 203 10.95 -1.21 30.06
N PHE A 204 10.77 -2.21 29.20
CA PHE A 204 11.60 -3.43 29.15
C PHE A 204 12.62 -3.40 28.00
N LEU A 205 12.61 -2.33 27.19
CA LEU A 205 13.61 -2.15 26.14
C LEU A 205 15.01 -2.05 26.79
N PRO A 206 16.03 -2.75 26.29
CA PRO A 206 17.39 -2.65 26.82
C PRO A 206 17.87 -1.18 26.84
N THR A 207 18.58 -0.81 27.90
CA THR A 207 18.97 0.59 28.14
C THR A 207 19.84 1.12 27.02
N GLY A 208 19.52 2.32 26.53
CA GLY A 208 20.27 3.02 25.48
C GLY A 208 20.00 2.57 24.07
N ILE A 209 19.01 1.68 23.86
CA ILE A 209 18.60 1.22 22.54
C ILE A 209 17.54 2.18 21.94
N ASP A 210 17.78 2.55 20.68
CA ASP A 210 16.76 3.23 19.86
C ASP A 210 15.81 2.19 19.25
N VAL A 211 14.53 2.29 19.59
CA VAL A 211 13.49 1.40 19.10
C VAL A 211 13.36 1.43 17.56
N ASN A 212 13.73 2.53 16.91
CA ASN A 212 13.72 2.66 15.45
C ASN A 212 14.96 2.08 14.76
N ALA A 213 15.96 1.66 15.54
CA ALA A 213 17.23 1.13 15.02
C ALA A 213 17.58 -0.24 15.59
N LEU A 214 16.58 -1.04 15.94
CA LEU A 214 16.77 -2.38 16.53
C LEU A 214 17.61 -3.29 15.65
N THR A 215 18.38 -4.15 16.34
CA THR A 215 18.92 -5.39 15.75
C THR A 215 18.09 -6.61 16.19
N TYR A 216 18.27 -7.74 15.51
CA TYR A 216 17.59 -8.98 15.90
C TYR A 216 17.98 -9.44 17.32
N ASP A 217 19.24 -9.29 17.72
CA ASP A 217 19.68 -9.63 19.08
C ASP A 217 19.04 -8.75 20.15
N GLN A 218 18.88 -7.46 19.86
CA GLN A 218 18.19 -6.53 20.76
C GLN A 218 16.69 -6.83 20.88
N LEU A 219 16.02 -7.26 19.80
CA LEU A 219 14.64 -7.72 19.86
C LEU A 219 14.50 -8.99 20.71
N LEU A 220 15.44 -9.93 20.58
CA LEU A 220 15.48 -11.14 21.40
C LEU A 220 15.64 -10.79 22.89
N GLU A 221 16.59 -9.92 23.23
CA GLU A 221 16.82 -9.45 24.60
C GLU A 221 15.58 -8.73 25.14
N TRP A 222 14.95 -7.89 24.32
CA TRP A 222 13.71 -7.20 24.72
C TRP A 222 12.58 -8.18 25.06
N GLY A 223 12.36 -9.19 24.21
CA GLY A 223 11.36 -10.24 24.49
C GLY A 223 11.66 -11.03 25.77
N LYS A 224 12.94 -11.30 26.03
CA LYS A 224 13.40 -11.92 27.27
C LYS A 224 13.08 -11.05 28.48
N ASN A 225 13.46 -9.77 28.47
CA ASN A 225 13.20 -8.83 29.54
C ASN A 225 11.69 -8.71 29.86
N ILE A 226 10.83 -8.66 28.85
CA ILE A 226 9.37 -8.65 29.02
C ILE A 226 8.93 -9.91 29.75
N LYS A 227 9.35 -11.09 29.30
CA LYS A 227 8.94 -12.36 29.89
C LYS A 227 9.44 -12.53 31.32
N GLU A 228 10.68 -12.14 31.60
CA GLU A 228 11.25 -12.19 32.95
C GLU A 228 10.50 -11.28 33.93
N ALA A 229 10.07 -10.11 33.47
CA ALA A 229 9.36 -9.13 34.31
C ALA A 229 7.86 -9.44 34.49
N THR A 230 7.20 -9.98 33.45
CA THR A 230 5.74 -10.17 33.44
C THR A 230 5.32 -11.62 33.64
N GLY A 231 6.20 -12.57 33.41
CA GLY A 231 5.90 -14.01 33.35
C GLY A 231 5.31 -14.44 31.99
N GLU A 232 5.06 -13.52 31.06
CA GLU A 232 4.34 -13.76 29.82
C GLU A 232 5.19 -13.45 28.56
N ALA A 233 5.06 -14.31 27.54
CA ALA A 233 5.67 -14.08 26.24
C ALA A 233 4.77 -13.12 25.43
N LYS A 234 5.30 -11.96 25.04
CA LYS A 234 4.54 -10.85 24.44
C LYS A 234 5.01 -10.47 23.02
N ILE A 235 5.91 -11.24 22.39
CA ILE A 235 6.20 -11.11 20.96
C ILE A 235 5.16 -11.91 20.18
N GLY A 236 4.74 -11.45 19.01
CA GLY A 236 3.79 -12.11 18.14
C GLY A 236 4.17 -12.13 16.68
N PHE A 237 3.84 -13.23 16.01
CA PHE A 237 3.96 -13.42 14.57
C PHE A 237 2.68 -14.04 14.01
N PRO A 238 2.29 -13.71 12.76
CA PRO A 238 1.13 -14.31 12.10
C PRO A 238 1.51 -15.70 11.54
N ALA A 239 1.61 -16.70 12.44
CA ALA A 239 2.04 -18.06 12.13
C ALA A 239 0.88 -19.05 11.96
N GLY A 240 -0.37 -18.59 11.89
CA GLY A 240 -1.55 -19.41 11.57
C GLY A 240 -1.59 -19.79 10.09
N ASP A 241 -2.55 -20.61 9.70
CA ASP A 241 -2.64 -21.23 8.37
C ASP A 241 -2.68 -20.22 7.21
N SER A 242 -3.38 -19.09 7.41
CA SER A 242 -3.45 -17.97 6.45
C SER A 242 -2.51 -16.80 6.82
N GLY A 243 -1.65 -17.01 7.82
CA GLY A 243 -0.63 -16.05 8.22
C GLY A 243 0.48 -15.93 7.19
N LEU A 244 1.17 -14.78 7.19
CA LEU A 244 2.24 -14.49 6.23
C LEU A 244 3.64 -14.72 6.80
N LEU A 245 3.81 -15.61 7.79
CA LEU A 245 5.11 -15.83 8.43
C LEU A 245 6.21 -16.26 7.44
N HIS A 246 5.88 -16.97 6.35
CA HIS A 246 6.85 -17.28 5.30
C HIS A 246 7.51 -16.04 4.69
N ARG A 247 6.78 -14.92 4.59
CA ARG A 247 7.32 -13.63 4.14
C ARG A 247 8.36 -13.06 5.10
N PHE A 248 8.22 -13.36 6.40
CA PHE A 248 9.26 -12.98 7.37
C PHE A 248 10.60 -13.68 7.07
N PHE A 249 10.54 -14.96 6.72
CA PHE A 249 11.76 -15.70 6.37
C PHE A 249 12.35 -15.24 5.04
N GLU A 250 11.51 -15.06 4.02
CA GLU A 250 11.90 -14.72 2.66
C GLU A 250 12.39 -13.27 2.51
N GLY A 251 11.78 -12.35 3.24
CA GLY A 251 12.01 -10.91 3.04
C GLY A 251 12.72 -10.19 4.18
N PHE A 252 12.88 -10.85 5.32
CA PHE A 252 13.40 -10.19 6.53
C PHE A 252 14.49 -10.99 7.19
N LEU A 253 14.19 -12.13 7.79
CA LEU A 253 15.14 -12.87 8.60
C LEU A 253 16.32 -13.43 7.78
N VAL A 254 16.02 -14.30 6.80
CA VAL A 254 17.09 -14.97 6.04
C VAL A 254 17.97 -13.95 5.31
N PRO A 255 17.41 -12.99 4.53
CA PRO A 255 18.26 -12.01 3.86
C PRO A 255 19.00 -11.06 4.82
N ALA A 256 18.46 -10.72 5.99
CA ALA A 256 19.17 -9.90 6.98
C ALA A 256 20.40 -10.61 7.55
N PHE A 257 20.37 -11.93 7.64
CA PHE A 257 21.51 -12.73 8.12
C PHE A 257 22.45 -13.14 7.00
N SER A 258 21.95 -13.56 5.83
CA SER A 258 22.75 -14.20 4.77
C SER A 258 23.01 -13.35 3.53
N GLY A 259 22.26 -12.26 3.36
CA GLY A 259 22.35 -11.38 2.18
C GLY A 259 21.68 -11.94 0.92
N GLY A 260 20.92 -13.01 1.00
CA GLY A 260 20.20 -13.61 -0.09
C GLY A 260 18.95 -14.37 0.37
N VAL A 261 18.18 -14.85 -0.58
CA VAL A 261 16.96 -15.65 -0.33
C VAL A 261 17.19 -17.07 -0.84
N VAL A 262 17.43 -17.21 -2.14
CA VAL A 262 17.60 -18.50 -2.83
C VAL A 262 19.04 -19.00 -2.74
N THR A 263 20.00 -18.18 -3.19
CA THR A 263 21.40 -18.63 -3.31
C THR A 263 22.04 -18.94 -1.97
N THR A 264 21.56 -18.33 -0.90
CA THR A 264 22.11 -18.47 0.44
C THR A 264 21.26 -19.32 1.38
N PHE A 265 20.20 -19.96 0.88
CA PHE A 265 19.15 -20.63 1.68
C PHE A 265 19.71 -21.60 2.74
N LYS A 266 20.77 -22.34 2.43
CA LYS A 266 21.40 -23.32 3.34
C LYS A 266 22.80 -22.91 3.81
N SER A 267 23.16 -21.63 3.67
CA SER A 267 24.45 -21.12 4.14
C SER A 267 24.52 -21.12 5.67
N ALA A 268 25.75 -21.06 6.20
CA ALA A 268 25.95 -20.91 7.64
C ALA A 268 25.34 -19.64 8.20
N ASP A 269 25.33 -18.56 7.42
CA ASP A 269 24.69 -17.29 7.80
C ASP A 269 23.16 -17.43 7.86
N ALA A 270 22.54 -18.16 6.92
CA ALA A 270 21.11 -18.47 6.98
C ALA A 270 20.79 -19.37 8.19
N ALA A 271 21.65 -20.37 8.49
CA ALA A 271 21.51 -21.20 9.67
C ALA A 271 21.55 -20.38 10.98
N ALA A 272 22.38 -19.32 11.04
CA ALA A 272 22.38 -18.38 12.17
C ALA A 272 21.06 -17.62 12.32
N GLY A 273 20.41 -17.23 11.21
CA GLY A 273 19.07 -16.64 11.23
C GLY A 273 18.00 -17.62 11.77
N TRP A 274 18.05 -18.87 11.35
CA TRP A 274 17.18 -19.90 11.88
C TRP A 274 17.44 -20.22 13.36
N GLN A 275 18.69 -20.15 13.80
CA GLN A 275 19.04 -20.27 15.22
C GLN A 275 18.40 -19.11 16.01
N TRP A 276 18.51 -17.87 15.53
CA TRP A 276 17.84 -16.72 16.14
C TRP A 276 16.32 -16.95 16.25
N MET A 277 15.67 -17.45 15.21
CA MET A 277 14.22 -17.73 15.25
C MET A 277 13.87 -18.79 16.29
N LYS A 278 14.71 -19.79 16.47
CA LYS A 278 14.57 -20.80 17.52
C LYS A 278 14.75 -20.20 18.91
N ASP A 279 15.73 -19.29 19.08
CA ASP A 279 16.05 -18.66 20.35
C ASP A 279 15.02 -17.61 20.78
N VAL A 280 14.36 -16.91 19.83
CA VAL A 280 13.31 -15.94 20.15
C VAL A 280 11.96 -16.62 20.44
N TRP A 281 11.73 -17.82 19.91
CA TRP A 281 10.42 -18.49 19.99
C TRP A 281 9.90 -18.72 21.40
N PRO A 282 10.72 -19.01 22.44
CA PRO A 282 10.26 -19.05 23.83
C PRO A 282 9.67 -17.74 24.37
N TYR A 283 9.92 -16.59 23.71
CA TYR A 283 9.42 -15.26 24.06
C TYR A 283 8.25 -14.82 23.16
N VAL A 284 7.92 -15.66 22.18
CA VAL A 284 6.74 -15.50 21.31
C VAL A 284 5.51 -16.05 22.01
N ASN A 285 4.39 -15.33 21.93
CA ASN A 285 3.11 -15.76 22.47
C ASN A 285 2.74 -17.13 21.89
N PRO A 286 2.42 -18.15 22.71
CA PRO A 286 2.13 -19.50 22.23
C PRO A 286 0.97 -19.58 21.22
N GLN A 287 0.03 -18.63 21.27
CA GLN A 287 -1.09 -18.55 20.32
C GLN A 287 -0.67 -18.03 18.93
N SER A 288 0.59 -17.58 18.74
CA SER A 288 1.07 -17.10 17.44
C SER A 288 0.86 -18.11 16.31
N THR A 289 0.89 -19.40 16.59
CA THR A 289 0.60 -20.47 15.62
C THR A 289 -0.87 -20.52 15.15
N THR A 290 -1.75 -19.76 15.80
CA THR A 290 -3.17 -19.67 15.43
C THR A 290 -3.53 -18.28 14.86
N TYR A 291 -2.66 -17.29 15.00
CA TYR A 291 -2.91 -15.94 14.50
C TYR A 291 -2.63 -15.83 13.00
N ASN A 292 -3.62 -15.37 12.26
CA ASN A 292 -3.47 -15.03 10.85
C ASN A 292 -3.13 -13.55 10.65
N PHE A 293 -3.54 -12.70 11.61
CA PHE A 293 -3.34 -11.25 11.65
C PHE A 293 -2.94 -10.82 13.05
N MET A 294 -2.13 -9.77 13.17
CA MET A 294 -1.62 -9.34 14.46
C MET A 294 -2.39 -8.17 15.09
N GLN A 295 -3.32 -7.53 14.38
CA GLN A 295 -4.07 -6.38 14.93
C GLN A 295 -4.90 -6.75 16.16
N GLU A 296 -5.60 -7.88 16.14
CA GLU A 296 -6.46 -8.32 17.25
C GLU A 296 -5.66 -8.68 18.51
N PRO A 297 -4.59 -9.53 18.42
CA PRO A 297 -3.73 -9.79 19.57
C PRO A 297 -3.04 -8.54 20.15
N LEU A 298 -2.74 -7.53 19.30
CA LEU A 298 -2.20 -6.24 19.76
C LEU A 298 -3.27 -5.44 20.53
N LEU A 299 -4.48 -5.34 19.98
CA LEU A 299 -5.59 -4.60 20.61
C LEU A 299 -6.06 -5.23 21.91
N SER A 300 -6.02 -6.56 22.02
CA SER A 300 -6.33 -7.33 23.25
C SER A 300 -5.17 -7.41 24.23
N GLU A 301 -3.97 -6.90 23.84
CA GLU A 301 -2.74 -6.93 24.62
C GLU A 301 -2.20 -8.35 24.91
N GLU A 302 -2.65 -9.35 24.17
CA GLU A 302 -2.07 -10.69 24.19
C GLU A 302 -0.62 -10.67 23.71
N VAL A 303 -0.31 -9.77 22.77
CA VAL A 303 1.05 -9.43 22.35
C VAL A 303 1.31 -7.93 22.49
N TRP A 304 2.57 -7.56 22.71
CA TRP A 304 3.01 -6.17 22.79
C TRP A 304 3.96 -5.78 21.66
N ILE A 305 4.62 -6.74 21.05
CA ILE A 305 5.50 -6.53 19.90
C ILE A 305 5.05 -7.51 18.83
N ALA A 306 4.62 -7.03 17.68
CA ALA A 306 4.17 -7.88 16.58
C ALA A 306 4.80 -7.45 15.26
N TRP A 307 5.16 -8.43 14.45
CA TRP A 307 5.52 -8.25 13.04
C TRP A 307 4.34 -8.63 12.17
N ASP A 308 3.90 -7.73 11.28
CA ASP A 308 2.89 -8.04 10.26
C ASP A 308 2.92 -7.01 9.12
N HIS A 309 2.12 -7.29 8.10
CA HIS A 309 1.87 -6.42 6.96
C HIS A 309 1.16 -5.13 7.39
N THR A 310 1.55 -3.98 6.83
CA THR A 310 0.98 -2.68 7.20
C THR A 310 -0.55 -2.65 7.11
N ALA A 311 -1.15 -3.13 6.01
CA ALA A 311 -2.61 -3.19 5.89
C ALA A 311 -3.30 -4.04 6.97
N ARG A 312 -2.59 -4.99 7.59
CA ARG A 312 -3.08 -5.86 8.67
C ARG A 312 -2.84 -5.28 10.07
N LEU A 313 -2.10 -4.18 10.17
CA LEU A 313 -1.83 -3.44 11.41
C LEU A 313 -2.63 -2.14 11.49
N LYS A 314 -3.13 -1.65 10.36
CA LYS A 314 -3.83 -0.36 10.21
C LYS A 314 -4.89 -0.13 11.29
N ASP A 315 -5.72 -1.12 11.57
CA ASP A 315 -6.83 -0.95 12.52
C ASP A 315 -6.34 -0.84 13.97
N ALA A 316 -5.25 -1.52 14.34
CA ALA A 316 -4.64 -1.35 15.66
C ALA A 316 -4.15 0.09 15.86
N PHE A 317 -3.38 0.60 14.90
CA PHE A 317 -2.86 1.97 14.94
C PHE A 317 -3.96 3.05 14.83
N SER A 318 -5.00 2.78 14.04
CA SER A 318 -6.11 3.74 13.85
C SER A 318 -7.04 3.78 15.07
N THR A 319 -7.25 2.63 15.73
CA THR A 319 -8.15 2.52 16.89
C THR A 319 -7.53 3.08 18.17
N LYS A 320 -6.24 2.81 18.41
CA LYS A 320 -5.50 3.22 19.61
C LYS A 320 -4.14 3.83 19.26
N PRO A 321 -4.09 4.97 18.54
CA PRO A 321 -2.82 5.54 18.07
C PRO A 321 -1.90 5.96 19.24
N ASP A 322 -2.46 6.27 20.41
CA ASP A 322 -1.68 6.66 21.57
C ASP A 322 -1.03 5.48 22.30
N ASP A 323 -1.51 4.25 22.07
CA ASP A 323 -1.01 3.05 22.75
C ASP A 323 0.14 2.38 21.98
N PHE A 324 0.30 2.70 20.69
CA PHE A 324 1.23 2.00 19.82
C PHE A 324 2.32 2.89 19.23
N LEU A 325 3.40 2.24 18.78
CA LEU A 325 4.42 2.77 17.88
C LEU A 325 4.51 1.82 16.68
N ALA A 326 4.63 2.38 15.48
CA ALA A 326 5.11 1.67 14.31
C ALA A 326 6.61 1.90 14.20
N VAL A 327 7.39 0.84 14.06
CA VAL A 327 8.84 0.93 14.00
C VAL A 327 9.40 0.04 12.89
N PRO A 328 10.57 0.40 12.31
CA PRO A 328 11.24 -0.43 11.32
C PRO A 328 11.56 -1.82 11.88
N VAL A 329 11.63 -2.81 11.00
CA VAL A 329 12.09 -4.16 11.35
C VAL A 329 13.55 -4.15 11.83
N PRO A 330 13.99 -5.16 12.61
CA PRO A 330 15.38 -5.23 13.08
C PRO A 330 16.38 -5.39 11.92
N ALA A 331 17.61 -4.87 12.12
CA ALA A 331 18.75 -5.14 11.26
C ALA A 331 19.47 -6.43 11.69
N GLY A 332 19.93 -7.19 10.69
CA GLY A 332 20.83 -8.31 10.88
C GLY A 332 22.27 -8.00 10.44
N PRO A 333 23.16 -9.00 10.42
CA PRO A 333 24.57 -8.80 10.05
C PRO A 333 24.81 -8.29 8.63
N LYS A 334 23.85 -8.51 7.71
CA LYS A 334 23.95 -8.05 6.30
C LYS A 334 23.15 -6.76 6.04
N GLY A 335 22.41 -6.28 7.02
CA GLY A 335 21.62 -5.06 6.93
C GLY A 335 20.16 -5.26 7.39
N ARG A 336 19.39 -4.22 7.22
CA ARG A 336 17.95 -4.17 7.51
C ARG A 336 17.18 -4.69 6.30
N ALA A 337 17.02 -5.99 6.22
CA ALA A 337 16.25 -6.58 5.14
C ALA A 337 14.76 -6.24 5.28
N PHE A 338 14.12 -5.90 4.17
CA PHE A 338 12.69 -5.65 4.11
C PHE A 338 12.12 -6.04 2.76
N MET A 339 10.88 -6.47 2.74
CA MET A 339 10.16 -6.87 1.53
C MET A 339 9.25 -5.73 1.07
N PRO A 340 9.63 -4.97 0.02
CA PRO A 340 8.68 -4.05 -0.60
C PRO A 340 7.64 -4.86 -1.36
N VAL A 341 6.37 -4.61 -1.08
CA VAL A 341 5.23 -5.15 -1.82
C VAL A 341 4.76 -4.06 -2.77
N LEU A 342 5.10 -4.19 -4.04
CA LEU A 342 4.73 -3.24 -5.07
C LEU A 342 3.71 -3.88 -6.00
N ALA A 343 2.53 -3.27 -6.08
CA ALA A 343 1.53 -3.61 -7.07
C ALA A 343 1.43 -2.52 -8.14
N GLY A 344 1.00 -2.88 -9.32
CA GLY A 344 0.90 -1.96 -10.44
C GLY A 344 -0.27 -2.24 -11.36
N LEU A 345 -0.37 -1.41 -12.39
CA LEU A 345 -1.39 -1.43 -13.42
C LEU A 345 -0.76 -1.65 -14.80
N GLY A 346 -1.19 -2.67 -15.51
CA GLY A 346 -0.75 -2.99 -16.86
C GLY A 346 -1.91 -3.01 -17.86
N ILE A 347 -1.58 -3.00 -19.14
CA ILE A 347 -2.56 -3.10 -20.24
C ILE A 347 -2.26 -4.37 -21.01
N PRO A 348 -3.21 -5.31 -21.18
CA PRO A 348 -2.98 -6.47 -22.03
C PRO A 348 -2.90 -6.06 -23.50
N VAL A 349 -2.12 -6.82 -24.31
CA VAL A 349 -1.91 -6.48 -25.75
C VAL A 349 -3.20 -6.49 -26.56
N ASN A 350 -4.18 -7.27 -26.16
CA ASN A 350 -5.50 -7.41 -26.79
C ASN A 350 -6.61 -6.61 -26.07
N ALA A 351 -6.24 -5.60 -25.28
CA ALA A 351 -7.19 -4.74 -24.55
C ALA A 351 -8.22 -4.13 -25.51
N PRO A 352 -9.53 -4.25 -25.22
CA PRO A 352 -10.59 -3.73 -26.11
C PRO A 352 -10.71 -2.20 -26.05
N ASN A 353 -10.26 -1.59 -24.96
CA ASN A 353 -10.36 -0.15 -24.69
C ASN A 353 -9.07 0.40 -24.09
N GLU A 354 -8.08 0.67 -24.94
CA GLU A 354 -6.78 1.20 -24.51
C GLU A 354 -6.86 2.66 -24.02
N VAL A 355 -7.73 3.46 -24.64
CA VAL A 355 -7.93 4.86 -24.23
C VAL A 355 -8.51 4.94 -22.81
N GLY A 356 -9.54 4.17 -22.51
CA GLY A 356 -10.09 4.06 -21.17
C GLY A 356 -9.12 3.46 -20.16
N ALA A 357 -8.35 2.45 -20.58
CA ALA A 357 -7.30 1.83 -19.75
C ALA A 357 -6.23 2.86 -19.34
N THR A 358 -5.69 3.60 -20.28
CA THR A 358 -4.70 4.66 -20.03
C THR A 358 -5.26 5.75 -19.13
N ALA A 359 -6.51 6.16 -19.35
CA ALA A 359 -7.18 7.15 -18.52
C ALA A 359 -7.36 6.65 -17.07
N LEU A 360 -7.77 5.38 -16.88
CA LEU A 360 -7.90 4.78 -15.56
C LEU A 360 -6.55 4.70 -14.84
N ILE A 361 -5.48 4.28 -15.52
CA ILE A 361 -4.14 4.25 -14.93
C ILE A 361 -3.73 5.65 -14.46
N LYS A 362 -3.89 6.68 -15.30
CA LYS A 362 -3.59 8.07 -14.89
C LYS A 362 -4.46 8.55 -13.72
N PHE A 363 -5.72 8.16 -13.69
CA PHE A 363 -6.62 8.48 -12.58
C PHE A 363 -6.14 7.84 -11.27
N MET A 364 -5.68 6.58 -11.31
CA MET A 364 -5.16 5.88 -10.14
C MET A 364 -3.86 6.50 -9.59
N GLU A 365 -3.14 7.28 -10.39
CA GLU A 365 -1.95 8.06 -9.96
C GLU A 365 -2.30 9.48 -9.50
N THR A 366 -3.56 9.82 -9.36
CA THR A 366 -3.97 11.09 -8.74
C THR A 366 -3.85 11.02 -7.21
N THR A 367 -3.57 12.18 -6.58
CA THR A 367 -3.51 12.30 -5.12
C THR A 367 -4.76 11.73 -4.44
N ASP A 368 -5.94 12.06 -4.97
CA ASP A 368 -7.21 11.61 -4.39
C ASP A 368 -7.38 10.09 -4.43
N ALA A 369 -7.05 9.44 -5.55
CA ALA A 369 -7.11 7.99 -5.66
C ALA A 369 -6.12 7.31 -4.72
N GLN A 370 -4.88 7.78 -4.68
CA GLN A 370 -3.81 7.25 -3.83
C GLN A 370 -4.12 7.41 -2.33
N ILE A 371 -4.62 8.57 -1.91
CA ILE A 371 -5.03 8.80 -0.52
C ILE A 371 -6.27 8.00 -0.15
N ASN A 372 -7.21 7.79 -1.07
CA ASN A 372 -8.35 6.92 -0.83
C ASN A 372 -7.94 5.46 -0.65
N ILE A 373 -6.99 4.94 -1.45
CA ILE A 373 -6.42 3.60 -1.26
C ILE A 373 -5.77 3.49 0.12
N LEU A 374 -4.95 4.46 0.51
CA LEU A 374 -4.30 4.48 1.82
C LEU A 374 -5.33 4.46 2.96
N ARG A 375 -6.32 5.33 2.89
CA ARG A 375 -7.31 5.48 3.96
C ARG A 375 -8.21 4.25 4.11
N GLU A 376 -8.74 3.74 3.00
CA GLU A 376 -9.73 2.67 3.03
C GLU A 376 -9.07 1.29 3.19
N ILE A 377 -7.91 1.08 2.55
CA ILE A 377 -7.30 -0.24 2.40
C ILE A 377 -6.00 -0.37 3.20
N GLY A 378 -5.20 0.71 3.33
CA GLY A 378 -3.94 0.70 4.08
C GLY A 378 -2.71 0.39 3.22
N PHE A 379 -2.80 0.56 1.90
CA PHE A 379 -1.64 0.56 1.02
C PHE A 379 -1.15 1.98 0.81
N PHE A 380 0.18 2.15 0.83
CA PHE A 380 0.81 3.46 0.74
C PHE A 380 0.91 3.95 -0.71
N PRO A 381 0.83 5.28 -0.90
CA PRO A 381 1.04 5.90 -2.20
C PRO A 381 2.40 5.56 -2.80
N VAL A 382 2.45 5.46 -4.11
CA VAL A 382 3.70 5.38 -4.89
C VAL A 382 4.13 6.73 -5.44
N ILE A 383 3.22 7.70 -5.44
CA ILE A 383 3.47 9.08 -5.88
C ILE A 383 3.96 9.94 -4.70
N SER A 384 4.59 11.06 -5.02
CA SER A 384 4.92 12.07 -4.02
C SER A 384 3.65 12.79 -3.57
N VAL A 385 3.28 12.66 -2.29
CA VAL A 385 2.05 13.26 -1.74
C VAL A 385 2.23 13.65 -0.29
N ASP A 386 1.75 14.84 0.06
CA ASP A 386 1.59 15.25 1.45
C ASP A 386 0.29 14.63 2.01
N TYR A 387 0.38 13.99 3.17
CA TYR A 387 -0.80 13.39 3.79
C TYR A 387 -1.75 14.48 4.31
N PRO A 388 -2.99 14.55 3.80
CA PRO A 388 -3.97 15.49 4.27
C PRO A 388 -4.22 15.38 5.79
N GLY A 389 -4.71 16.48 6.39
CA GLY A 389 -4.98 16.53 7.84
C GLY A 389 -6.02 15.51 8.33
N TYR A 390 -6.88 14.99 7.44
CA TYR A 390 -7.88 13.97 7.76
C TYR A 390 -7.32 12.53 7.74
N VAL A 391 -6.08 12.30 7.28
CA VAL A 391 -5.43 10.98 7.41
C VAL A 391 -5.08 10.76 8.88
N SER A 392 -5.47 9.61 9.43
CA SER A 392 -5.31 9.31 10.85
C SER A 392 -3.86 9.34 11.30
N THR A 393 -3.64 9.67 12.58
CA THR A 393 -2.30 9.64 13.20
C THR A 393 -1.66 8.25 13.08
N GLY A 394 -2.47 7.18 13.22
CA GLY A 394 -1.99 5.81 13.07
C GLY A 394 -1.41 5.51 11.68
N ILE A 395 -2.10 5.92 10.62
CA ILE A 395 -1.62 5.72 9.24
C ILE A 395 -0.34 6.54 8.98
N LYS A 396 -0.25 7.78 9.52
CA LYS A 396 0.97 8.57 9.40
C LYS A 396 2.15 7.91 10.10
N MET A 397 1.92 7.35 11.28
CA MET A 397 2.93 6.62 12.05
C MET A 397 3.45 5.39 11.28
N GLU A 398 2.57 4.64 10.62
CA GLU A 398 2.98 3.54 9.74
C GLU A 398 3.82 4.04 8.56
N GLY A 399 3.39 5.11 7.91
CA GLY A 399 4.12 5.73 6.79
C GLY A 399 5.53 6.20 7.17
N ASP A 400 5.67 6.78 8.36
CA ASP A 400 6.97 7.19 8.91
C ASP A 400 7.88 5.98 9.14
N ALA A 401 7.36 4.88 9.69
CA ALA A 401 8.12 3.65 9.90
C ALA A 401 8.54 2.98 8.58
N VAL A 402 7.63 2.94 7.59
CA VAL A 402 7.93 2.43 6.24
C VAL A 402 9.03 3.26 5.57
N THR A 403 8.96 4.58 5.69
CA THR A 403 9.97 5.50 5.15
C THR A 403 11.30 5.33 5.86
N ALA A 404 11.31 5.27 7.19
CA ALA A 404 12.52 5.07 7.99
C ALA A 404 13.19 3.73 7.65
N GLN A 405 12.41 2.66 7.44
CA GLN A 405 12.91 1.35 7.04
C GLN A 405 13.57 1.36 5.66
N SER A 406 12.88 1.92 4.66
CA SER A 406 13.35 1.90 3.28
C SER A 406 14.49 2.89 2.99
N SER A 407 14.60 3.97 3.78
CA SER A 407 15.67 4.97 3.68
C SER A 407 16.84 4.73 4.62
N ALA A 408 16.84 3.68 5.43
CA ALA A 408 17.93 3.33 6.32
C ALA A 408 19.22 3.11 5.53
N LYS A 409 20.38 3.51 6.10
CA LYS A 409 21.69 3.35 5.44
C LYS A 409 22.05 1.89 5.16
N ASP A 410 21.54 1.00 5.98
CA ASP A 410 21.71 -0.46 5.92
C ASP A 410 20.47 -1.16 5.29
N ALA A 411 19.59 -0.42 4.63
CA ALA A 411 18.41 -0.98 3.98
C ALA A 411 18.78 -2.01 2.90
N LEU A 412 18.20 -3.20 3.00
CA LEU A 412 18.43 -4.31 2.08
C LEU A 412 17.07 -4.78 1.49
N PRO A 413 16.66 -4.25 0.32
CA PRO A 413 15.41 -4.68 -0.30
C PRO A 413 15.47 -6.15 -0.73
N ALA A 414 14.62 -6.98 -0.14
CA ALA A 414 14.38 -8.37 -0.53
C ALA A 414 13.06 -8.45 -1.28
N LEU A 415 13.13 -8.47 -2.61
CA LEU A 415 11.94 -8.41 -3.45
C LEU A 415 11.07 -9.66 -3.29
N LEU A 416 9.78 -9.51 -3.56
CA LEU A 416 8.88 -10.64 -3.72
C LEU A 416 9.42 -11.60 -4.78
N PRO A 417 9.19 -12.92 -4.65
CA PRO A 417 9.60 -13.91 -5.64
C PRO A 417 9.12 -13.54 -7.04
N GLN A 418 9.98 -13.71 -8.03
CA GLN A 418 9.73 -13.35 -9.43
C GLN A 418 9.90 -14.56 -10.35
N GLY A 419 9.13 -14.57 -11.44
CA GLY A 419 9.26 -15.60 -12.48
C GLY A 419 8.79 -17.01 -12.09
N LEU A 420 8.06 -17.16 -10.98
CA LEU A 420 7.62 -18.46 -10.47
C LEU A 420 6.33 -19.01 -11.11
N GLY A 421 5.59 -18.20 -11.88
CA GLY A 421 4.30 -18.60 -12.41
C GLY A 421 3.32 -18.97 -11.30
N ASP A 422 2.69 -20.13 -11.43
CA ASP A 422 1.80 -20.73 -10.45
C ASP A 422 2.53 -21.48 -9.32
N GLN A 423 3.87 -21.47 -9.30
CA GLN A 423 4.68 -22.21 -8.34
C GLN A 423 4.99 -21.44 -7.06
N GLY A 424 4.34 -20.31 -6.81
CA GLY A 424 4.58 -19.46 -5.65
C GLY A 424 4.41 -20.19 -4.31
N ASP A 425 3.36 -20.98 -4.15
CA ASP A 425 3.15 -21.75 -2.93
C ASP A 425 4.17 -22.86 -2.73
N PHE A 426 4.63 -23.50 -3.80
CA PHE A 426 5.71 -24.48 -3.74
C PHE A 426 7.05 -23.83 -3.38
N PHE A 427 7.28 -22.57 -3.77
CA PHE A 427 8.42 -21.78 -3.34
C PHE A 427 8.35 -21.42 -1.85
N ASN A 428 7.19 -21.04 -1.35
CA ASN A 428 7.00 -20.67 0.06
C ASN A 428 7.09 -21.88 1.01
N LYS A 429 6.78 -23.07 0.51
CA LYS A 429 6.71 -24.29 1.30
C LYS A 429 8.02 -24.67 2.00
N PRO A 430 9.22 -24.65 1.38
CA PRO A 430 10.51 -24.90 2.04
C PRO A 430 10.75 -24.04 3.29
N TYR A 431 10.34 -22.78 3.27
CA TYR A 431 10.46 -21.88 4.43
C TYR A 431 9.49 -22.23 5.55
N ARG A 432 8.23 -22.55 5.19
CA ARG A 432 7.22 -23.03 6.17
C ARG A 432 7.65 -24.36 6.80
N ASP A 433 8.12 -25.31 5.99
CA ASP A 433 8.59 -26.62 6.46
C ASP A 433 9.84 -26.49 7.33
N ALA A 434 10.77 -25.60 6.99
CA ALA A 434 11.94 -25.31 7.83
C ALA A 434 11.50 -24.75 9.19
N PHE A 435 10.57 -23.80 9.23
CA PHE A 435 10.02 -23.30 10.48
C PHE A 435 9.39 -24.40 11.34
N LEU A 436 8.50 -25.19 10.76
CA LEU A 436 7.86 -26.30 11.45
C LEU A 436 8.88 -27.31 12.00
N ALA A 437 9.90 -27.66 11.21
CA ALA A 437 10.89 -28.63 11.61
C ALA A 437 11.86 -28.09 12.66
N ILE A 438 12.45 -26.91 12.42
CA ILE A 438 13.51 -26.35 13.26
C ILE A 438 12.93 -25.75 14.55
N VAL A 439 11.92 -24.89 14.41
CA VAL A 439 11.44 -24.05 15.52
C VAL A 439 10.43 -24.80 16.37
N LEU A 440 9.42 -25.40 15.74
CA LEU A 440 8.35 -26.08 16.49
C LEU A 440 8.72 -27.52 16.89
N ASN A 441 9.46 -28.25 16.04
CA ASN A 441 9.81 -29.65 16.30
C ASN A 441 11.26 -29.88 16.76
N GLY A 442 12.06 -28.80 16.91
CA GLY A 442 13.41 -28.87 17.46
C GLY A 442 14.41 -29.67 16.62
N LYS A 443 14.15 -29.87 15.31
CA LYS A 443 15.05 -30.59 14.41
C LYS A 443 16.36 -29.84 14.20
N ASP A 444 17.40 -30.58 13.79
CA ASP A 444 18.69 -29.99 13.43
C ASP A 444 18.57 -29.04 12.24
N ILE A 445 19.15 -27.85 12.38
CA ILE A 445 19.03 -26.76 11.42
C ILE A 445 19.66 -27.16 10.08
N ASN A 446 20.92 -27.60 10.09
CA ASN A 446 21.67 -27.86 8.86
C ASN A 446 21.03 -29.01 8.06
N THR A 447 20.66 -30.09 8.74
CA THR A 447 19.98 -31.25 8.12
C THR A 447 18.64 -30.82 7.51
N THR A 448 17.89 -29.95 8.18
CA THR A 448 16.60 -29.44 7.67
C THR A 448 16.81 -28.55 6.46
N LEU A 449 17.76 -27.59 6.51
CA LEU A 449 18.04 -26.70 5.40
C LEU A 449 18.55 -27.46 4.16
N GLU A 450 19.40 -28.48 4.34
CA GLU A 450 19.84 -29.34 3.23
C GLU A 450 18.68 -30.12 2.58
N ALA A 451 17.72 -30.57 3.38
CA ALA A 451 16.52 -31.25 2.84
C ALA A 451 15.61 -30.27 2.09
N GLN A 452 15.34 -29.10 2.67
CA GLN A 452 14.46 -28.10 2.06
C GLN A 452 15.13 -27.40 0.86
N ALA A 453 16.44 -27.26 0.82
CA ALA A 453 17.20 -26.76 -0.32
C ALA A 453 16.93 -27.57 -1.61
N LYS A 454 16.77 -28.88 -1.49
CA LYS A 454 16.41 -29.75 -2.63
C LYS A 454 15.01 -29.43 -3.17
N ASN A 455 14.07 -29.19 -2.26
CA ASN A 455 12.70 -28.81 -2.63
C ASN A 455 12.67 -27.43 -3.30
N LEU A 456 13.39 -26.46 -2.73
CA LEU A 456 13.53 -25.13 -3.29
C LEU A 456 14.20 -25.17 -4.68
N GLN A 457 15.29 -25.94 -4.82
CA GLN A 457 15.96 -26.09 -6.13
C GLN A 457 15.04 -26.72 -7.18
N ALA A 458 14.22 -27.71 -6.80
CA ALA A 458 13.26 -28.30 -7.73
C ALA A 458 12.28 -27.25 -8.31
N VAL A 459 11.82 -26.31 -7.49
CA VAL A 459 10.96 -25.19 -7.94
C VAL A 459 11.74 -24.28 -8.90
N MET A 460 12.99 -23.93 -8.57
CA MET A 460 13.81 -23.08 -9.45
C MET A 460 14.13 -23.77 -10.77
N ASP A 461 14.36 -25.08 -10.74
CA ASP A 461 14.61 -25.87 -11.96
C ASP A 461 13.37 -26.01 -12.83
N GLN A 462 12.17 -26.12 -12.23
CA GLN A 462 10.90 -26.18 -12.94
C GLN A 462 10.56 -24.85 -13.60
N THR A 463 10.66 -23.75 -12.85
CA THR A 463 10.24 -22.43 -13.29
C THR A 463 11.27 -21.74 -14.17
N LYS A 464 12.54 -22.12 -14.07
CA LYS A 464 13.69 -21.43 -14.69
C LYS A 464 13.80 -19.97 -14.23
N ALA A 465 13.21 -19.60 -13.10
CA ALA A 465 13.22 -18.24 -12.59
C ALA A 465 14.65 -17.75 -12.32
N PRO A 466 15.04 -16.56 -12.79
CA PRO A 466 16.33 -15.97 -12.45
C PRO A 466 16.37 -15.56 -10.97
N CYS A 467 17.55 -15.28 -10.45
CA CYS A 467 17.67 -14.70 -9.11
C CYS A 467 17.12 -13.27 -9.09
N TRP A 468 16.61 -12.87 -7.95
CA TRP A 468 16.12 -11.51 -7.67
C TRP A 468 16.77 -10.95 -6.39
N SER A 469 16.75 -9.62 -6.25
CA SER A 469 17.33 -8.96 -5.06
C SER A 469 16.77 -9.53 -3.73
N PRO A 470 17.60 -9.75 -2.72
CA PRO A 470 19.01 -9.37 -2.63
C PRO A 470 20.00 -10.40 -3.17
N ASP A 471 19.55 -11.54 -3.70
CA ASP A 471 20.46 -12.44 -4.41
C ASP A 471 21.09 -11.72 -5.60
N SER A 472 22.33 -12.07 -5.93
CA SER A 472 23.00 -11.50 -7.10
C SER A 472 22.30 -11.91 -8.38
N ASP A 473 22.25 -11.00 -9.36
CA ASP A 473 21.70 -11.27 -10.66
C ASP A 473 22.35 -12.51 -11.30
N SER A 474 21.50 -13.44 -11.75
CA SER A 474 21.93 -14.67 -12.41
C SER A 474 22.08 -14.53 -13.94
N ALA A 475 22.04 -13.30 -14.48
CA ALA A 475 22.12 -13.00 -15.92
C ALA A 475 21.12 -13.81 -16.75
N GLY A 476 19.89 -13.94 -16.24
CA GLY A 476 18.80 -14.67 -16.89
C GLY A 476 18.90 -16.20 -16.74
N GLN A 477 19.92 -16.72 -16.07
CA GLN A 477 19.99 -18.16 -15.76
C GLN A 477 19.11 -18.50 -14.55
N PRO A 478 18.60 -19.75 -14.48
CA PRO A 478 17.85 -20.21 -13.30
C PRO A 478 18.64 -20.01 -12.02
N CYS A 479 17.99 -19.45 -11.00
CA CYS A 479 18.62 -19.22 -9.71
C CYS A 479 18.98 -20.55 -9.04
N GLN A 480 20.18 -20.66 -8.48
CA GLN A 480 20.71 -21.88 -7.88
C GLN A 480 20.85 -21.75 -6.38
N VAL A 481 20.35 -22.72 -5.63
CA VAL A 481 20.57 -22.86 -4.19
C VAL A 481 21.99 -23.36 -3.93
N LYS A 482 22.78 -22.62 -3.17
CA LYS A 482 24.21 -22.93 -2.89
C LYS A 482 24.41 -23.36 -1.45
#